data_c89f4939f1bead3f332a05a53705eb8f
#
_entry.id   c89f4939f1bead3f332a05a53705eb8f
#
_cell.length_a   1.000
_cell.length_b   1.000
_cell.length_c   1.000
_cell.angle_alpha   90.00
_cell.angle_beta   90.00
_cell.angle_gamma   90.00
#
_symmetry.space_group_name_H-M   'P 1'
#
loop_
_entity.id
_entity.type
_entity.pdbx_description
1 polymer ?
#
loop_
_entity_poly.entity_id
_entity_poly.type
_entity_poly.pdbx_seq_one_letter_code
_entity_poly.pdbx_strand_id
1 'polypeptide(L)'
;MSNPYFSIAIPTYGYNGRGGEFLDFSLEKISSQTFQDFEVVISDHSRDNTIKEVCEKWSDKLNIKHNFNSRGRGIISPNINEALKKCEGKWIKILFQDDFLFDEHSLEKQKKFIEKKNNTVWFFSKFYHSNDGKSFYRLYTPKWNNTVWIGNNTLGCPSVLTIKNGDILFFDENLNWLMDCDYYQSMFIKYGKPEVLDEITVVNRTWGNRLTDTISQQIKDEEFVLVKKKYEKFR
;
A
#
# COMPACT_ATOMS: atom_id res chain seq x y z
N MET A 1 -11.26 2.68 -24.36
CA MET A 1 -11.93 2.57 -23.05
C MET A 1 -11.35 3.66 -22.16
N SER A 2 -12.14 4.29 -21.30
CA SER A 2 -11.62 5.29 -20.34
C SER A 2 -10.78 4.57 -19.26
N ASN A 3 -9.73 5.24 -18.76
CA ASN A 3 -8.96 4.72 -17.63
C ASN A 3 -9.88 4.57 -16.40
N PRO A 4 -9.70 3.52 -15.58
CA PRO A 4 -10.49 3.33 -14.37
C PRO A 4 -10.30 4.48 -13.37
N TYR A 5 -11.23 4.65 -12.45
CA TYR A 5 -11.09 5.67 -11.41
C TYR A 5 -10.00 5.31 -10.41
N PHE A 6 -9.97 4.06 -9.92
CA PHE A 6 -8.89 3.56 -9.08
C PHE A 6 -8.08 2.45 -9.75
N SER A 7 -6.78 2.42 -9.46
CA SER A 7 -5.96 1.21 -9.52
C SER A 7 -5.65 0.78 -8.10
N ILE A 8 -5.96 -0.46 -7.74
CA ILE A 8 -5.56 -1.04 -6.46
C ILE A 8 -4.24 -1.77 -6.69
N ALA A 9 -3.14 -1.19 -6.20
CA ALA A 9 -1.78 -1.71 -6.39
C ALA A 9 -1.42 -2.64 -5.24
N ILE A 10 -1.21 -3.93 -5.54
CA ILE A 10 -0.94 -4.99 -4.55
C ILE A 10 0.41 -5.64 -4.85
N PRO A 11 1.46 -5.36 -4.06
CA PRO A 11 2.68 -6.17 -4.10
C PRO A 11 2.42 -7.47 -3.36
N THR A 12 2.74 -8.61 -3.99
CA THR A 12 2.51 -9.93 -3.42
C THR A 12 3.80 -10.73 -3.26
N TYR A 13 3.76 -11.65 -2.31
CA TYR A 13 4.84 -12.57 -1.99
C TYR A 13 4.27 -13.87 -1.39
N GLY A 14 5.01 -14.99 -1.50
CA GLY A 14 4.53 -16.29 -1.05
C GLY A 14 4.31 -16.43 0.47
N TYR A 15 4.97 -15.61 1.32
CA TYR A 15 4.85 -15.62 2.79
C TYR A 15 4.87 -17.03 3.42
N ASN A 16 5.80 -17.88 2.98
CA ASN A 16 5.90 -19.27 3.44
C ASN A 16 4.59 -20.06 3.28
N GLY A 17 3.89 -19.86 2.14
CA GLY A 17 2.65 -20.54 1.79
C GLY A 17 1.36 -19.79 2.20
N ARG A 18 1.43 -18.73 2.98
CA ARG A 18 0.24 -17.94 3.38
C ARG A 18 -0.12 -16.80 2.43
N GLY A 19 0.76 -16.51 1.46
CA GLY A 19 0.53 -15.40 0.53
C GLY A 19 -0.76 -15.52 -0.25
N GLY A 20 -1.10 -16.72 -0.71
CA GLY A 20 -2.36 -17.00 -1.41
C GLY A 20 -3.60 -16.78 -0.52
N GLU A 21 -3.57 -17.25 0.75
CA GLU A 21 -4.64 -17.05 1.73
C GLU A 21 -4.93 -15.55 1.97
N PHE A 22 -3.89 -14.76 2.16
CA PHE A 22 -4.05 -13.32 2.39
C PHE A 22 -4.59 -12.59 1.17
N LEU A 23 -4.04 -12.90 -0.01
CA LEU A 23 -4.52 -12.32 -1.25
C LEU A 23 -5.96 -12.69 -1.54
N ASP A 24 -6.34 -13.96 -1.38
CA ASP A 24 -7.70 -14.45 -1.59
C ASP A 24 -8.70 -13.68 -0.71
N PHE A 25 -8.39 -13.52 0.56
CA PHE A 25 -9.19 -12.74 1.50
C PHE A 25 -9.28 -11.24 1.11
N SER A 26 -8.17 -10.64 0.70
CA SER A 26 -8.14 -9.25 0.25
C SER A 26 -8.98 -9.03 -1.02
N LEU A 27 -8.87 -9.95 -2.01
CA LEU A 27 -9.66 -9.90 -3.24
C LEU A 27 -11.16 -10.12 -3.00
N GLU A 28 -11.54 -10.95 -2.01
CA GLU A 28 -12.93 -11.06 -1.57
C GLU A 28 -13.48 -9.70 -1.12
N LYS A 29 -12.74 -8.96 -0.27
CA LYS A 29 -13.14 -7.63 0.19
C LYS A 29 -13.14 -6.58 -0.92
N ILE A 30 -12.27 -6.71 -1.90
CA ILE A 30 -12.24 -5.84 -3.09
C ILE A 30 -13.45 -6.14 -3.98
N SER A 31 -13.80 -7.40 -4.20
CA SER A 31 -14.93 -7.78 -5.06
C SER A 31 -16.29 -7.33 -4.51
N SER A 32 -16.41 -7.17 -3.19
CA SER A 32 -17.63 -6.73 -2.52
C SER A 32 -17.81 -5.20 -2.49
N GLN A 33 -16.89 -4.42 -3.03
CA GLN A 33 -17.01 -2.96 -2.99
C GLN A 33 -18.22 -2.47 -3.76
N THR A 34 -18.93 -1.46 -3.24
CA THR A 34 -20.07 -0.82 -3.92
C THR A 34 -19.63 0.04 -5.11
N PHE A 35 -18.44 0.62 -5.05
CA PHE A 35 -17.82 1.35 -6.14
C PHE A 35 -16.99 0.40 -7.00
N GLN A 36 -17.34 0.24 -8.29
CA GLN A 36 -16.80 -0.79 -9.19
C GLN A 36 -15.88 -0.25 -10.31
N ASP A 37 -15.69 1.07 -10.43
CA ASP A 37 -14.80 1.65 -11.46
C ASP A 37 -13.33 1.59 -11.01
N PHE A 38 -12.77 0.36 -10.97
CA PHE A 38 -11.39 0.12 -10.61
C PHE A 38 -10.79 -1.08 -11.35
N GLU A 39 -9.47 -1.15 -11.31
CA GLU A 39 -8.66 -2.31 -11.67
C GLU A 39 -7.82 -2.76 -10.46
N VAL A 40 -7.39 -4.02 -10.47
CA VAL A 40 -6.45 -4.57 -9.49
C VAL A 40 -5.13 -4.89 -10.19
N VAL A 41 -4.04 -4.28 -9.74
CA VAL A 41 -2.72 -4.46 -10.32
C VAL A 41 -1.83 -5.20 -9.33
N ILE A 42 -1.48 -6.44 -9.67
CA ILE A 42 -0.70 -7.34 -8.82
C ILE A 42 0.70 -7.49 -9.37
N SER A 43 1.71 -7.13 -8.56
CA SER A 43 3.11 -7.44 -8.83
C SER A 43 3.55 -8.58 -7.91
N ASP A 44 3.95 -9.70 -8.51
CA ASP A 44 4.12 -10.97 -7.83
C ASP A 44 5.59 -11.38 -7.72
N HIS A 45 6.11 -11.40 -6.50
CA HIS A 45 7.45 -11.88 -6.14
C HIS A 45 7.48 -13.36 -5.69
N SER A 46 6.36 -14.09 -5.76
CA SER A 46 6.34 -15.50 -5.36
C SER A 46 7.28 -16.35 -6.25
N ARG A 47 7.59 -17.56 -5.79
CA ARG A 47 8.43 -18.50 -6.52
C ARG A 47 7.63 -19.65 -7.12
N ASP A 48 6.35 -19.67 -6.86
CA ASP A 48 5.39 -20.69 -7.25
C ASP A 48 4.14 -20.05 -7.90
N ASN A 49 3.18 -20.85 -8.26
CA ASN A 49 1.97 -20.38 -8.93
C ASN A 49 0.84 -19.99 -7.98
N THR A 50 1.04 -20.03 -6.66
CA THR A 50 -0.04 -19.85 -5.67
C THR A 50 -0.75 -18.50 -5.85
N ILE A 51 0.00 -17.41 -6.07
CA ILE A 51 -0.56 -16.08 -6.30
C ILE A 51 -1.31 -16.02 -7.63
N LYS A 52 -0.72 -16.61 -8.70
CA LYS A 52 -1.35 -16.70 -10.02
C LYS A 52 -2.69 -17.43 -9.97
N GLU A 53 -2.74 -18.58 -9.31
CA GLU A 53 -3.97 -19.39 -9.15
C GLU A 53 -5.07 -18.61 -8.41
N VAL A 54 -4.72 -17.82 -7.39
CA VAL A 54 -5.66 -16.93 -6.73
C VAL A 54 -6.16 -15.83 -7.68
N CYS A 55 -5.27 -15.23 -8.49
CA CYS A 55 -5.67 -14.23 -9.48
C CYS A 55 -6.63 -14.83 -10.52
N GLU A 56 -6.35 -16.02 -11.01
CA GLU A 56 -7.21 -16.74 -11.96
C GLU A 56 -8.60 -17.04 -11.37
N LYS A 57 -8.67 -17.46 -10.11
CA LYS A 57 -9.94 -17.69 -9.39
C LYS A 57 -10.85 -16.44 -9.37
N TRP A 58 -10.28 -15.26 -9.30
CA TRP A 58 -11.02 -14.00 -9.20
C TRP A 58 -11.20 -13.26 -10.54
N SER A 59 -10.60 -13.74 -11.65
CA SER A 59 -10.58 -13.06 -12.94
C SER A 59 -11.96 -12.84 -13.57
N ASP A 60 -12.95 -13.69 -13.26
CA ASP A 60 -14.33 -13.52 -13.73
C ASP A 60 -15.10 -12.40 -12.99
N LYS A 61 -14.61 -11.96 -11.83
CA LYS A 61 -15.28 -10.97 -10.98
C LYS A 61 -14.53 -9.64 -10.91
N LEU A 62 -13.22 -9.66 -11.13
CA LEU A 62 -12.34 -8.51 -10.96
C LEU A 62 -11.47 -8.32 -12.20
N ASN A 63 -11.28 -7.08 -12.63
CA ASN A 63 -10.29 -6.74 -13.65
C ASN A 63 -8.88 -6.78 -13.06
N ILE A 64 -8.25 -7.96 -13.06
CA ILE A 64 -6.94 -8.21 -12.48
C ILE A 64 -5.85 -8.18 -13.56
N LYS A 65 -4.84 -7.34 -13.35
CA LYS A 65 -3.57 -7.35 -14.07
C LYS A 65 -2.51 -8.01 -13.22
N HIS A 66 -2.29 -9.31 -13.38
CA HIS A 66 -1.24 -10.05 -12.69
C HIS A 66 0.07 -9.97 -13.46
N ASN A 67 1.16 -9.64 -12.77
CA ASN A 67 2.50 -9.54 -13.33
C ASN A 67 3.52 -10.25 -12.44
N PHE A 68 4.10 -11.33 -12.94
CA PHE A 68 5.20 -11.99 -12.27
C PHE A 68 6.46 -11.12 -12.35
N ASN A 69 7.03 -10.78 -11.20
CA ASN A 69 8.18 -9.90 -11.08
C ASN A 69 9.33 -10.63 -10.37
N SER A 70 10.44 -10.81 -11.06
CA SER A 70 11.64 -11.44 -10.47
C SER A 70 12.67 -10.42 -9.98
N ARG A 71 12.49 -9.13 -10.30
CA ARG A 71 13.45 -8.07 -10.00
C ARG A 71 13.40 -7.71 -8.52
N GLY A 72 14.57 -7.75 -7.86
CA GLY A 72 14.68 -7.40 -6.44
C GLY A 72 13.87 -8.30 -5.50
N ARG A 73 13.71 -9.58 -5.88
CA ARG A 73 12.91 -10.53 -5.10
C ARG A 73 13.34 -10.59 -3.65
N GLY A 74 12.39 -10.48 -2.73
CA GLY A 74 12.61 -10.40 -1.29
C GLY A 74 12.71 -8.97 -0.74
N ILE A 75 12.75 -7.95 -1.63
CA ILE A 75 12.68 -6.52 -1.26
C ILE A 75 11.33 -5.99 -1.69
N ILE A 76 10.63 -5.28 -0.81
CA ILE A 76 9.27 -4.84 -1.08
C ILE A 76 9.21 -3.64 -2.04
N SER A 77 10.18 -2.72 -1.97
CA SER A 77 10.20 -1.49 -2.76
C SER A 77 10.22 -1.74 -4.28
N PRO A 78 11.04 -2.63 -4.86
CA PRO A 78 10.95 -2.97 -6.28
C PRO A 78 9.61 -3.60 -6.66
N ASN A 79 8.99 -4.36 -5.75
CA ASN A 79 7.73 -5.03 -6.01
C ASN A 79 6.57 -4.05 -6.10
N ILE A 80 6.44 -3.16 -5.11
CA ILE A 80 5.41 -2.11 -5.15
C ILE A 80 5.64 -1.14 -6.31
N ASN A 81 6.87 -0.76 -6.62
CA ASN A 81 7.19 0.10 -7.74
C ASN A 81 6.74 -0.51 -9.08
N GLU A 82 6.88 -1.83 -9.25
CA GLU A 82 6.42 -2.49 -10.46
C GLU A 82 4.89 -2.49 -10.57
N ALA A 83 4.17 -2.66 -9.45
CA ALA A 83 2.72 -2.49 -9.45
C ALA A 83 2.31 -1.05 -9.80
N LEU A 84 2.96 -0.04 -9.18
CA LEU A 84 2.67 1.37 -9.44
C LEU A 84 2.85 1.76 -10.92
N LYS A 85 3.89 1.25 -11.59
CA LYS A 85 4.17 1.52 -13.02
C LYS A 85 3.07 1.01 -13.95
N LYS A 86 2.31 0.00 -13.54
CA LYS A 86 1.27 -0.64 -14.35
C LYS A 86 -0.14 -0.12 -14.06
N CYS A 87 -0.27 0.78 -13.09
CA CYS A 87 -1.54 1.42 -12.74
C CYS A 87 -1.97 2.42 -13.82
N GLU A 88 -3.18 2.27 -14.34
CA GLU A 88 -3.78 3.16 -15.33
C GLU A 88 -4.91 4.03 -14.75
N GLY A 89 -5.37 3.73 -13.53
CA GLY A 89 -6.41 4.48 -12.85
C GLY A 89 -6.02 5.93 -12.57
N LYS A 90 -7.02 6.81 -12.42
CA LYS A 90 -6.79 8.22 -12.04
C LYS A 90 -6.18 8.37 -10.65
N TRP A 91 -6.47 7.42 -9.77
CA TRP A 91 -5.98 7.34 -8.41
C TRP A 91 -5.42 5.94 -8.15
N ILE A 92 -4.36 5.87 -7.37
CA ILE A 92 -3.74 4.60 -6.97
C ILE A 92 -4.00 4.40 -5.48
N LYS A 93 -4.73 3.35 -5.15
CA LYS A 93 -4.86 2.81 -3.81
C LYS A 93 -3.80 1.75 -3.60
N ILE A 94 -2.80 2.02 -2.78
CA ILE A 94 -1.84 0.99 -2.37
C ILE A 94 -2.52 0.08 -1.35
N LEU A 95 -2.37 -1.22 -1.51
CA LEU A 95 -2.91 -2.21 -0.56
C LEU A 95 -1.96 -3.40 -0.49
N PHE A 96 -1.29 -3.60 0.64
CA PHE A 96 -0.44 -4.76 0.81
C PHE A 96 -1.29 -6.03 0.93
N GLN A 97 -0.80 -7.14 0.45
CA GLN A 97 -1.57 -8.37 0.26
C GLN A 97 -2.16 -8.95 1.55
N ASP A 98 -1.54 -8.71 2.69
CA ASP A 98 -2.02 -9.14 4.01
C ASP A 98 -3.03 -8.16 4.65
N ASP A 99 -3.14 -6.94 4.12
CA ASP A 99 -4.14 -5.96 4.51
C ASP A 99 -5.41 -6.06 3.64
N PHE A 100 -6.49 -5.43 4.06
CA PHE A 100 -7.74 -5.48 3.32
C PHE A 100 -8.61 -4.23 3.52
N LEU A 101 -9.54 -4.01 2.60
CA LEU A 101 -10.53 -2.94 2.70
C LEU A 101 -11.51 -3.24 3.84
N PHE A 102 -11.81 -2.24 4.66
CA PHE A 102 -12.56 -2.39 5.91
C PHE A 102 -14.00 -2.86 5.68
N ASP A 103 -14.71 -2.19 4.76
CA ASP A 103 -16.12 -2.49 4.44
C ASP A 103 -16.37 -2.33 2.92
N GLU A 104 -17.57 -2.67 2.49
CA GLU A 104 -18.00 -2.57 1.09
C GLU A 104 -18.08 -1.13 0.55
N HIS A 105 -18.00 -0.11 1.41
CA HIS A 105 -18.03 1.30 1.04
C HIS A 105 -16.65 1.97 1.05
N SER A 106 -15.59 1.23 1.30
CA SER A 106 -14.25 1.79 1.51
C SER A 106 -13.73 2.59 0.30
N LEU A 107 -13.94 2.13 -0.93
CA LEU A 107 -13.58 2.88 -2.14
C LEU A 107 -14.53 4.06 -2.40
N GLU A 108 -15.81 3.90 -2.13
CA GLU A 108 -16.79 4.98 -2.27
C GLU A 108 -16.50 6.15 -1.31
N LYS A 109 -16.12 5.86 -0.07
CA LYS A 109 -15.68 6.87 0.92
C LYS A 109 -14.47 7.66 0.40
N GLN A 110 -13.48 6.97 -0.15
CA GLN A 110 -12.29 7.59 -0.73
C GLN A 110 -12.65 8.46 -1.95
N LYS A 111 -13.50 7.97 -2.85
CA LYS A 111 -14.00 8.74 -4.01
C LYS A 111 -14.71 10.02 -3.57
N LYS A 112 -15.65 9.94 -2.64
CA LYS A 112 -16.38 11.11 -2.11
C LYS A 112 -15.43 12.14 -1.49
N PHE A 113 -14.40 11.68 -0.78
CA PHE A 113 -13.37 12.54 -0.22
C PHE A 113 -12.57 13.28 -1.30
N ILE A 114 -12.13 12.56 -2.33
CA ILE A 114 -11.40 13.12 -3.47
C ILE A 114 -12.22 14.19 -4.18
N GLU A 115 -13.49 13.92 -4.46
CA GLU A 115 -14.39 14.85 -5.15
C GLU A 115 -14.66 16.11 -4.32
N LYS A 116 -14.67 16.00 -3.00
CA LYS A 116 -14.82 17.15 -2.08
C LYS A 116 -13.55 18.00 -1.99
N LYS A 117 -12.39 17.42 -2.27
CA LYS A 117 -11.07 18.04 -2.07
C LYS A 117 -10.33 18.23 -3.40
N ASN A 118 -10.70 19.30 -4.15
CA ASN A 118 -10.26 19.54 -5.54
C ASN A 118 -8.73 19.53 -5.79
N ASN A 119 -7.92 19.82 -4.78
CA ASN A 119 -6.44 19.93 -4.91
C ASN A 119 -5.68 18.81 -4.21
N THR A 120 -6.34 17.76 -3.74
CA THR A 120 -5.67 16.63 -3.10
C THR A 120 -4.81 15.89 -4.12
N VAL A 121 -3.58 15.58 -3.71
CA VAL A 121 -2.64 14.73 -4.48
C VAL A 121 -2.41 13.40 -3.76
N TRP A 122 -2.38 13.41 -2.44
CA TRP A 122 -2.19 12.23 -1.62
C TRP A 122 -2.87 12.38 -0.26
N PHE A 123 -3.38 11.28 0.26
CA PHE A 123 -4.08 11.26 1.54
C PHE A 123 -3.99 9.89 2.20
N PHE A 124 -4.21 9.87 3.49
CA PHE A 124 -4.33 8.68 4.32
C PHE A 124 -5.75 8.57 4.86
N SER A 125 -6.22 7.34 5.07
CA SER A 125 -7.48 7.08 5.76
C SER A 125 -7.22 6.55 7.17
N LYS A 126 -8.21 6.65 8.06
CA LYS A 126 -8.21 5.89 9.31
C LYS A 126 -8.21 4.39 9.04
N PHE A 127 -7.69 3.63 9.98
CA PHE A 127 -7.64 2.17 9.87
C PHE A 127 -7.71 1.48 11.22
N TYR A 128 -8.15 0.23 11.19
CA TYR A 128 -8.04 -0.69 12.31
C TYR A 128 -6.84 -1.61 12.17
N HIS A 129 -6.44 -2.22 13.30
CA HIS A 129 -5.58 -3.39 13.31
C HIS A 129 -6.42 -4.66 13.51
N SER A 130 -5.95 -5.79 12.95
CA SER A 130 -6.56 -7.09 13.15
C SER A 130 -5.50 -8.19 13.09
N ASN A 131 -5.58 -9.18 14.00
CA ASN A 131 -4.70 -10.35 13.96
C ASN A 131 -5.29 -11.48 13.10
N ASP A 132 -6.61 -11.59 13.07
CA ASP A 132 -7.36 -12.72 12.51
C ASP A 132 -8.19 -12.35 11.26
N GLY A 133 -8.26 -11.05 10.92
CA GLY A 133 -9.10 -10.52 9.85
C GLY A 133 -10.59 -10.38 10.20
N LYS A 134 -10.99 -10.67 11.44
CA LYS A 134 -12.39 -10.66 11.90
C LYS A 134 -12.60 -9.72 13.07
N SER A 135 -11.70 -9.74 14.03
CA SER A 135 -11.74 -8.91 15.24
C SER A 135 -10.86 -7.65 15.02
N PHE A 136 -11.44 -6.47 15.22
CA PHE A 136 -10.76 -5.21 15.02
C PHE A 136 -10.40 -4.56 16.33
N TYR A 137 -9.19 -4.07 16.43
CA TYR A 137 -8.70 -3.37 17.61
C TYR A 137 -7.83 -2.17 17.21
N ARG A 138 -7.58 -1.26 18.15
CA ARG A 138 -6.72 -0.09 17.98
C ARG A 138 -7.02 0.69 16.70
N LEU A 139 -8.12 1.46 16.75
CA LEU A 139 -8.37 2.48 15.73
C LEU A 139 -7.19 3.46 15.66
N TYR A 140 -6.66 3.66 14.46
CA TYR A 140 -5.57 4.58 14.22
C TYR A 140 -5.99 5.72 13.30
N THR A 141 -5.65 6.95 13.71
CA THR A 141 -5.85 8.15 12.90
C THR A 141 -4.49 8.67 12.44
N PRO A 142 -4.18 8.65 11.14
CA PRO A 142 -2.93 9.18 10.60
C PRO A 142 -2.75 10.66 10.97
N LYS A 143 -1.53 11.04 11.31
CA LYS A 143 -1.19 12.43 11.61
C LYS A 143 0.21 12.73 11.08
N TRP A 144 0.34 13.81 10.30
CA TRP A 144 1.64 14.25 9.81
C TRP A 144 2.60 14.59 10.96
N ASN A 145 3.84 14.13 10.82
CA ASN A 145 4.93 14.44 11.74
C ASN A 145 6.18 14.79 10.92
N ASN A 146 6.78 15.94 11.22
CA ASN A 146 8.00 16.41 10.53
C ASN A 146 9.23 15.52 10.76
N THR A 147 9.15 14.55 11.65
CA THR A 147 10.20 13.56 11.94
C THR A 147 9.91 12.18 11.32
N VAL A 148 8.96 12.09 10.38
CA VAL A 148 8.62 10.83 9.70
C VAL A 148 9.85 10.18 9.08
N TRP A 149 10.71 10.95 8.45
CA TRP A 149 11.92 10.48 7.76
C TRP A 149 12.93 9.76 8.66
N ILE A 150 12.93 9.97 9.96
CA ILE A 150 13.76 9.22 10.92
C ILE A 150 13.06 7.99 11.51
N GLY A 151 12.01 7.50 10.87
CA GLY A 151 11.27 6.31 11.32
C GLY A 151 10.15 6.59 12.31
N ASN A 152 9.87 7.86 12.66
CA ASN A 152 8.72 8.21 13.49
C ASN A 152 7.44 8.22 12.63
N ASN A 153 7.02 7.02 12.19
CA ASN A 153 5.86 6.86 11.35
C ASN A 153 4.56 6.99 12.15
N THR A 154 3.92 8.14 12.01
CA THR A 154 2.59 8.44 12.58
C THR A 154 1.48 8.47 11.51
N LEU A 155 1.77 7.98 10.30
CA LEU A 155 0.83 7.92 9.19
C LEU A 155 0.25 6.51 8.98
N GLY A 156 1.03 5.48 9.32
CA GLY A 156 0.66 4.09 9.12
C GLY A 156 1.37 3.46 7.92
N CYS A 157 1.03 2.21 7.61
CA CYS A 157 1.61 1.46 6.49
C CYS A 157 1.10 2.01 5.14
N PRO A 158 1.77 1.69 4.01
CA PRO A 158 1.32 2.13 2.68
C PRO A 158 -0.09 1.70 2.30
N SER A 159 -0.64 0.67 2.91
CA SER A 159 -2.02 0.24 2.64
C SER A 159 -3.08 1.28 2.99
N VAL A 160 -2.78 2.26 3.84
CA VAL A 160 -3.73 3.34 4.18
C VAL A 160 -3.55 4.59 3.30
N LEU A 161 -2.57 4.56 2.39
CA LEU A 161 -2.25 5.62 1.45
C LEU A 161 -3.03 5.49 0.15
N THR A 162 -3.50 6.64 -0.36
CA THR A 162 -4.04 6.80 -1.73
C THR A 162 -3.40 8.02 -2.36
N ILE A 163 -2.92 7.87 -3.60
CA ILE A 163 -2.20 8.91 -4.35
C ILE A 163 -2.87 9.18 -5.71
N LYS A 164 -2.81 10.42 -6.17
CA LYS A 164 -3.22 10.77 -7.52
C LYS A 164 -2.22 10.19 -8.52
N ASN A 165 -2.69 9.47 -9.53
CA ASN A 165 -1.84 8.98 -10.60
C ASN A 165 -1.42 10.12 -11.52
N GLY A 166 -0.22 9.99 -12.12
CA GLY A 166 0.37 10.98 -13.01
C GLY A 166 1.86 11.15 -12.73
N ASP A 167 2.26 12.25 -12.10
CA ASP A 167 3.67 12.48 -11.71
C ASP A 167 3.98 11.84 -10.35
N ILE A 168 3.80 10.52 -10.26
CA ILE A 168 4.04 9.75 -9.03
C ILE A 168 5.52 9.63 -8.71
N LEU A 169 5.83 9.54 -7.41
CA LEU A 169 7.14 9.11 -6.93
C LEU A 169 7.17 7.60 -6.79
N PHE A 170 8.38 7.05 -6.77
CA PHE A 170 8.64 5.63 -6.51
C PHE A 170 9.34 5.46 -5.16
N PHE A 171 9.13 4.30 -4.54
CA PHE A 171 9.84 3.94 -3.34
C PHE A 171 11.34 3.75 -3.62
N ASP A 172 12.19 4.16 -2.70
CA ASP A 172 13.64 3.95 -2.82
C ASP A 172 13.95 2.45 -2.68
N GLU A 173 14.48 1.84 -3.75
CA GLU A 173 14.71 0.40 -3.83
C GLU A 173 15.88 -0.08 -2.97
N ASN A 174 16.63 0.83 -2.37
CA ASN A 174 17.68 0.51 -1.39
C ASN A 174 17.12 0.40 0.04
N LEU A 175 15.84 0.71 0.26
CA LEU A 175 15.19 0.69 1.56
C LEU A 175 14.16 -0.44 1.65
N ASN A 176 14.14 -1.10 2.80
CA ASN A 176 13.21 -2.15 3.12
C ASN A 176 12.41 -1.87 4.41
N TRP A 177 13.06 -1.31 5.42
CA TRP A 177 12.44 -0.94 6.69
C TRP A 177 11.91 0.49 6.72
N LEU A 178 12.71 1.48 6.25
CA LEU A 178 12.31 2.90 6.20
C LEU A 178 11.68 3.32 4.87
N MET A 179 11.33 2.37 4.02
CA MET A 179 10.81 2.64 2.68
C MET A 179 9.56 3.53 2.68
N ASP A 180 8.65 3.31 3.61
CA ASP A 180 7.43 4.08 3.77
C ASP A 180 7.71 5.50 4.30
N CYS A 181 8.55 5.62 5.31
CA CYS A 181 8.96 6.89 5.90
C CYS A 181 9.70 7.78 4.89
N ASP A 182 10.61 7.19 4.11
CA ASP A 182 11.31 7.88 3.02
C ASP A 182 10.33 8.34 1.93
N TYR A 183 9.42 7.46 1.52
CA TYR A 183 8.42 7.79 0.53
C TYR A 183 7.53 8.94 0.97
N TYR A 184 7.03 8.92 2.21
CA TYR A 184 6.18 9.98 2.76
C TYR A 184 6.93 11.31 2.86
N GLN A 185 8.20 11.29 3.25
CA GLN A 185 9.03 12.49 3.27
C GLN A 185 9.27 13.04 1.85
N SER A 186 9.51 12.19 0.87
CA SER A 186 9.68 12.58 -0.53
C SER A 186 8.38 13.19 -1.09
N MET A 187 7.22 12.59 -0.79
CA MET A 187 5.91 13.13 -1.15
C MET A 187 5.66 14.50 -0.51
N PHE A 188 6.03 14.66 0.77
CA PHE A 188 5.91 15.94 1.46
C PHE A 188 6.76 17.04 0.82
N ILE A 189 8.01 16.72 0.45
CA ILE A 189 8.91 17.69 -0.22
C ILE A 189 8.33 18.13 -1.55
N LYS A 190 7.72 17.21 -2.30
CA LYS A 190 7.19 17.49 -3.64
C LYS A 190 5.80 18.14 -3.62
N TYR A 191 4.91 17.70 -2.73
CA TYR A 191 3.47 18.03 -2.78
C TYR A 191 2.92 18.70 -1.51
N GLY A 192 3.76 18.87 -0.48
CA GLY A 192 3.30 19.36 0.82
C GLY A 192 2.64 18.28 1.67
N LYS A 193 1.97 18.69 2.74
CA LYS A 193 1.35 17.79 3.71
C LYS A 193 0.23 16.95 3.07
N PRO A 194 0.08 15.68 3.51
CA PRO A 194 -1.06 14.86 3.10
C PRO A 194 -2.36 15.39 3.71
N GLU A 195 -3.45 15.11 3.02
CA GLU A 195 -4.79 15.16 3.62
C GLU A 195 -5.06 13.89 4.45
N VAL A 196 -6.03 13.95 5.33
CA VAL A 196 -6.50 12.79 6.10
C VAL A 196 -8.02 12.65 5.90
N LEU A 197 -8.42 11.49 5.40
CA LEU A 197 -9.81 11.07 5.34
C LEU A 197 -10.23 10.56 6.73
N ASP A 198 -11.19 11.24 7.34
CA ASP A 198 -11.70 10.92 8.69
C ASP A 198 -12.68 9.73 8.70
N GLU A 199 -12.46 8.76 7.80
CA GLU A 199 -13.23 7.53 7.66
C GLU A 199 -12.29 6.33 7.68
N ILE A 200 -12.79 5.20 8.19
CA ILE A 200 -12.06 3.94 8.19
C ILE A 200 -12.27 3.29 6.83
N THR A 201 -11.17 2.98 6.12
CA THR A 201 -11.24 2.30 4.83
C THR A 201 -10.33 1.07 4.72
N VAL A 202 -9.45 0.85 5.69
CA VAL A 202 -8.47 -0.25 5.67
C VAL A 202 -8.40 -0.93 7.03
N VAL A 203 -8.10 -2.21 7.01
CA VAL A 203 -7.64 -2.97 8.17
C VAL A 203 -6.21 -3.44 7.91
N ASN A 204 -5.30 -3.01 8.77
CA ASN A 204 -3.92 -3.47 8.77
C ASN A 204 -3.79 -4.77 9.57
N ARG A 205 -3.33 -5.83 8.93
CA ARG A 205 -3.16 -7.13 9.58
C ARG A 205 -1.85 -7.18 10.34
N THR A 206 -1.94 -7.53 11.62
CA THR A 206 -0.78 -7.68 12.52
C THR A 206 -0.64 -9.14 12.92
N TRP A 207 -0.06 -9.93 12.04
CA TRP A 207 0.25 -11.34 12.28
C TRP A 207 1.74 -11.51 12.56
N GLY A 208 2.15 -12.57 13.24
CA GLY A 208 3.57 -12.87 13.45
C GLY A 208 4.30 -13.13 12.13
N ASN A 209 5.57 -12.75 12.02
CA ASN A 209 6.43 -12.86 10.83
C ASN A 209 6.15 -11.82 9.71
N ARG A 210 5.65 -10.63 10.03
CA ARG A 210 5.69 -9.51 9.09
C ARG A 210 7.14 -9.15 8.76
N LEU A 211 7.36 -8.53 7.61
CA LEU A 211 8.70 -8.09 7.21
C LEU A 211 9.38 -7.25 8.31
N THR A 212 8.66 -6.30 8.88
CA THR A 212 9.15 -5.43 9.97
C THR A 212 9.67 -6.21 11.19
N ASP A 213 9.10 -7.40 11.45
CA ASP A 213 9.46 -8.23 12.59
C ASP A 213 10.76 -9.05 12.32
N THR A 214 11.15 -9.20 11.05
CA THR A 214 12.28 -10.04 10.61
C THR A 214 13.54 -9.25 10.23
N ILE A 215 13.44 -7.93 10.05
CA ILE A 215 14.57 -7.07 9.67
C ILE A 215 15.55 -6.94 10.84
N SER A 216 16.83 -7.23 10.58
CA SER A 216 17.90 -7.12 11.57
C SER A 216 18.16 -5.68 12.01
N GLN A 217 18.69 -5.50 13.23
CA GLN A 217 19.07 -4.16 13.72
C GLN A 217 20.14 -3.52 12.84
N GLN A 218 21.06 -4.29 12.29
CA GLN A 218 22.08 -3.79 11.36
C GLN A 218 21.44 -3.11 10.12
N ILE A 219 20.47 -3.75 9.47
CA ILE A 219 19.76 -3.17 8.31
C ILE A 219 19.06 -1.87 8.72
N LYS A 220 18.41 -1.85 9.89
CA LYS A 220 17.75 -0.64 10.41
C LYS A 220 18.73 0.52 10.60
N ASP A 221 19.91 0.25 11.15
CA ASP A 221 20.93 1.26 11.38
C ASP A 221 21.53 1.77 10.06
N GLU A 222 21.78 0.89 9.09
CA GLU A 222 22.27 1.25 7.75
C GLU A 222 21.26 2.11 6.99
N GLU A 223 19.99 1.71 6.97
CA GLU A 223 18.92 2.50 6.33
C GLU A 223 18.71 3.86 7.01
N PHE A 224 18.79 3.91 8.34
CA PHE A 224 18.71 5.17 9.06
C PHE A 224 19.81 6.15 8.64
N VAL A 225 21.06 5.66 8.49
CA VAL A 225 22.18 6.49 8.01
C VAL A 225 21.93 7.01 6.59
N LEU A 226 21.43 6.13 5.69
CA LEU A 226 21.11 6.51 4.31
C LEU A 226 20.04 7.62 4.26
N VAL A 227 18.94 7.42 4.95
CA VAL A 227 17.81 8.35 4.97
C VAL A 227 18.19 9.66 5.65
N LYS A 228 18.96 9.60 6.74
CA LYS A 228 19.49 10.78 7.40
C LYS A 228 20.33 11.63 6.45
N LYS A 229 21.30 11.04 5.75
CA LYS A 229 22.13 11.72 4.75
C LYS A 229 21.30 12.34 3.62
N LYS A 230 20.23 11.68 3.19
CA LYS A 230 19.31 12.15 2.15
C LYS A 230 18.59 13.44 2.55
N TYR A 231 18.17 13.56 3.81
CA TYR A 231 17.30 14.66 4.26
C TYR A 231 17.95 15.72 5.16
N GLU A 232 19.15 15.54 5.66
CA GLU A 232 19.87 16.55 6.48
C GLU A 232 19.98 17.92 5.81
N LYS A 233 20.08 17.96 4.47
CA LYS A 233 20.18 19.19 3.68
C LYS A 233 18.86 19.97 3.56
N PHE A 234 17.75 19.43 4.02
CA PHE A 234 16.43 20.07 3.98
C PHE A 234 15.97 20.57 5.36
N ARG A 235 16.88 20.64 6.32
CA ARG A 235 16.65 21.22 7.66
C ARG A 235 16.86 22.71 7.70
#